data_e9c6e29d403473d1610951f279e6675a
#
_entry.id   e9c6e29d403473d1610951f279e6675a
#
_cell.length_a   1.000
_cell.length_b   1.000
_cell.length_c   1.000
_cell.angle_alpha   90.00
_cell.angle_beta   90.00
_cell.angle_gamma   90.00
#
_symmetry.space_group_name_H-M   'P 1'
#
loop_
_entity.id
_entity.type
_entity.pdbx_description
1 polymer ?
#
loop_
_entity_poly.entity_id
_entity_poly.type
_entity_poly.pdbx_seq_one_letter_code
_entity_poly.pdbx_strand_id
1 'polypeptide(L)'
;MSEKILTVDYPTAFPTLRKRGMCVEYNLAKLFAYYGKDFSLPLSGAYPGVRYIEAPKQKISEKLCDMKSLPELYQSYGVFIKEKNVTNWEEYRAYLENEIEEGRPVIVHLDCYYVSWDPYYKHLHNNHTVLIMGNRAEAFFLVDPYFDRVEWLEKETFRLASRFYYEINKNQIQKLKNGGHKEIFEKRRKELLRIGYLSQLELFSQDMRNFCAEKEFLGEEKFREPFNLELLKRLRRIERNKNRFIFFLREWEHREGHTKYESQYSSVLSSWQALHSLLAKGWYDHFSERTLQKIEEDIIKIRREEENFIKDFDLYENSILKGQEKMRGTIGYDAVMDILPYCNNKGLSFSAYSEIADCTGLGEYIYAAEVERLKSRGYFLLTEEKKDNIRCEGQRLSFPKMDEIKEVKLLITAEWGDYEVNFRIMYADGKHTANRSLLLFDWSVEEEGRIPIGPTYKRINGKIEKFRETAYAEEVTISLDSGYGNATEIILPECVNVHVLAIQLIERKE
;
A
#
# COMPACT_ATOMS: atom_id res chain seq x y z
N MET A 1 43.01 5.86 6.80
CA MET A 1 42.34 4.98 5.81
C MET A 1 41.98 5.83 4.60
N SER A 2 42.23 5.31 3.41
CA SER A 2 41.77 5.96 2.16
C SER A 2 40.23 5.90 2.09
N GLU A 3 39.62 6.92 1.50
CA GLU A 3 38.19 6.91 1.22
C GLU A 3 37.84 5.77 0.27
N LYS A 4 36.84 4.97 0.62
CA LYS A 4 36.32 3.90 -0.23
C LYS A 4 34.82 3.98 -0.34
N ILE A 5 34.32 4.05 -1.56
CA ILE A 5 32.89 3.99 -1.88
C ILE A 5 32.67 2.82 -2.83
N LEU A 6 31.71 1.96 -2.50
CA LEU A 6 31.27 0.88 -3.36
C LEU A 6 30.35 1.49 -4.42
N THR A 7 30.86 1.63 -5.64
CA THR A 7 30.09 2.17 -6.74
C THR A 7 29.21 1.10 -7.35
N VAL A 8 28.02 1.48 -7.70
CA VAL A 8 27.08 0.64 -8.44
C VAL A 8 26.36 1.52 -9.45
N ASP A 9 26.37 1.12 -10.70
CA ASP A 9 25.47 1.69 -11.71
C ASP A 9 24.04 1.32 -11.35
N TYR A 10 23.29 2.28 -10.82
CA TYR A 10 21.90 2.06 -10.45
C TYR A 10 20.93 2.92 -11.23
N PRO A 11 19.81 2.37 -11.63
CA PRO A 11 18.62 3.19 -11.66
C PRO A 11 18.34 3.66 -10.22
N THR A 12 18.28 4.95 -10.01
CA THR A 12 18.12 5.62 -8.71
C THR A 12 16.78 5.35 -8.04
N ALA A 13 15.84 4.74 -8.73
CA ALA A 13 14.58 4.29 -8.18
C ALA A 13 14.32 2.85 -8.58
N PHE A 14 13.89 2.02 -7.65
CA PHE A 14 13.17 0.80 -7.99
C PHE A 14 11.72 1.20 -8.31
N PRO A 15 11.34 1.37 -9.60
CA PRO A 15 9.99 1.80 -9.97
C PRO A 15 8.94 0.85 -9.41
N THR A 16 9.37 -0.37 -9.13
CA THR A 16 8.55 -1.47 -8.65
C THR A 16 8.19 -1.38 -7.16
N LEU A 17 9.03 -0.76 -6.32
CA LEU A 17 8.76 -0.69 -4.87
C LEU A 17 7.85 0.47 -4.46
N ARG A 18 7.75 1.53 -5.27
CA ARG A 18 6.89 2.72 -5.11
C ARG A 18 6.24 2.86 -3.73
N LYS A 19 7.04 3.22 -2.68
CA LYS A 19 6.59 3.57 -1.32
C LYS A 19 5.66 2.57 -0.58
N ARG A 20 5.57 1.32 -1.04
CA ARG A 20 4.77 0.25 -0.40
C ARG A 20 5.58 -0.68 0.48
N GLY A 21 6.90 -0.75 0.25
CA GLY A 21 7.80 -1.57 1.04
C GLY A 21 8.16 -0.92 2.36
N MET A 22 8.59 -1.74 3.30
CA MET A 22 9.32 -1.24 4.47
C MET A 22 10.76 -0.89 4.07
N CYS A 23 11.40 0.02 4.81
CA CYS A 23 12.79 0.42 4.55
C CYS A 23 13.74 -0.77 4.36
N VAL A 24 13.56 -1.86 5.11
CA VAL A 24 14.38 -3.08 4.97
C VAL A 24 14.23 -3.75 3.60
N GLU A 25 13.05 -3.74 2.99
CA GLU A 25 12.79 -4.34 1.68
C GLU A 25 13.49 -3.54 0.56
N TYR A 26 13.50 -2.21 0.66
CA TYR A 26 14.25 -1.34 -0.23
C TYR A 26 15.76 -1.58 -0.14
N ASN A 27 16.27 -1.72 1.08
CA ASN A 27 17.69 -2.01 1.31
C ASN A 27 18.08 -3.39 0.79
N LEU A 28 17.22 -4.42 0.96
CA LEU A 28 17.44 -5.73 0.38
C LEU A 28 17.43 -5.68 -1.15
N ALA A 29 16.48 -4.99 -1.75
CA ALA A 29 16.44 -4.82 -3.20
C ALA A 29 17.74 -4.18 -3.71
N LYS A 30 18.24 -3.14 -3.04
CA LYS A 30 19.51 -2.49 -3.37
C LYS A 30 20.70 -3.41 -3.20
N LEU A 31 20.76 -4.18 -2.10
CA LEU A 31 21.81 -5.16 -1.85
C LEU A 31 21.83 -6.28 -2.90
N PHE A 32 20.68 -6.81 -3.27
CA PHE A 32 20.57 -7.85 -4.29
C PHE A 32 20.98 -7.33 -5.67
N ALA A 33 20.53 -6.13 -6.03
CA ALA A 33 20.95 -5.48 -7.26
C ALA A 33 22.46 -5.27 -7.32
N TYR A 34 23.12 -4.91 -6.20
CA TYR A 34 24.57 -4.82 -6.10
C TYR A 34 25.27 -6.12 -6.51
N TYR A 35 24.67 -7.27 -6.23
CA TYR A 35 25.19 -8.58 -6.65
C TYR A 35 24.61 -9.06 -7.99
N GLY A 36 23.86 -8.23 -8.73
CA GLY A 36 23.21 -8.61 -10.00
C GLY A 36 22.13 -9.67 -9.83
N LYS A 37 21.45 -9.69 -8.68
CA LYS A 37 20.46 -10.69 -8.32
C LYS A 37 19.06 -10.12 -8.17
N ASP A 38 18.07 -10.97 -8.40
CA ASP A 38 16.67 -10.64 -8.26
C ASP A 38 16.21 -10.82 -6.83
N PHE A 39 15.86 -9.70 -6.18
CA PHE A 39 15.39 -9.68 -4.80
C PHE A 39 13.96 -10.21 -4.65
N SER A 40 13.17 -10.20 -5.74
CA SER A 40 11.74 -10.50 -5.69
C SER A 40 11.43 -12.00 -5.60
N LEU A 41 12.31 -12.85 -6.13
CA LEU A 41 12.08 -14.30 -6.16
C LEU A 41 11.74 -14.91 -4.79
N PRO A 42 12.46 -14.59 -3.69
CA PRO A 42 12.08 -15.05 -2.36
C PRO A 42 10.68 -14.58 -1.93
N LEU A 43 10.24 -13.41 -2.41
CA LEU A 43 8.95 -12.83 -2.05
C LEU A 43 7.75 -13.60 -2.64
N SER A 44 7.97 -14.47 -3.65
CA SER A 44 6.95 -15.42 -4.13
C SER A 44 6.42 -16.31 -2.99
N GLY A 45 7.26 -16.59 -2.00
CA GLY A 45 6.88 -17.37 -0.82
C GLY A 45 5.89 -16.68 0.11
N ALA A 46 5.65 -15.38 -0.09
CA ALA A 46 4.67 -14.59 0.65
C ALA A 46 3.22 -14.87 0.21
N TYR A 47 3.00 -15.51 -0.92
CA TYR A 47 1.68 -15.95 -1.37
C TYR A 47 1.27 -17.27 -0.69
N PRO A 48 0.04 -17.42 -0.20
CA PRO A 48 -1.10 -16.48 -0.20
C PRO A 48 -1.05 -15.46 0.92
N GLY A 49 -0.07 -15.51 1.78
CA GLY A 49 0.13 -14.62 2.92
C GLY A 49 -0.53 -15.09 4.21
N VAL A 50 -1.41 -16.10 4.15
CA VAL A 50 -2.11 -16.65 5.32
C VAL A 50 -2.59 -18.08 5.04
N ARG A 51 -2.68 -18.88 6.10
CA ARG A 51 -3.49 -20.10 6.19
C ARG A 51 -4.46 -19.99 7.35
N TYR A 52 -5.62 -20.62 7.20
CA TYR A 52 -6.62 -20.73 8.25
C TYR A 52 -6.84 -22.21 8.61
N ILE A 53 -6.58 -22.55 9.88
CA ILE A 53 -6.68 -23.92 10.34
C ILE A 53 -7.95 -24.10 11.18
N GLU A 54 -8.64 -25.20 10.96
CA GLU A 54 -9.77 -25.59 11.78
C GLU A 54 -9.28 -25.99 13.19
N ALA A 55 -9.71 -25.24 14.19
CA ALA A 55 -9.38 -25.51 15.59
C ALA A 55 -10.57 -25.11 16.47
N PRO A 56 -11.39 -26.08 16.89
CA PRO A 56 -12.56 -25.81 17.74
C PRO A 56 -12.15 -25.11 19.04
N LYS A 57 -12.94 -24.10 19.45
CA LYS A 57 -12.75 -23.32 20.68
C LYS A 57 -11.55 -22.35 20.70
N GLN A 58 -10.80 -22.24 19.65
CA GLN A 58 -9.77 -21.21 19.55
C GLN A 58 -10.33 -19.87 19.05
N LYS A 59 -9.62 -18.78 19.36
CA LYS A 59 -9.88 -17.45 18.79
C LYS A 59 -9.61 -17.47 17.29
N ILE A 60 -10.28 -16.61 16.54
CA ILE A 60 -10.04 -16.45 15.10
C ILE A 60 -8.58 -16.05 14.83
N SER A 61 -8.04 -15.16 15.66
CA SER A 61 -6.62 -14.78 15.60
C SER A 61 -5.68 -15.99 15.73
N GLU A 62 -5.97 -16.96 16.59
CA GLU A 62 -5.14 -18.15 16.78
C GLU A 62 -5.17 -19.12 15.60
N LYS A 63 -6.28 -19.14 14.84
CA LYS A 63 -6.45 -19.97 13.63
C LYS A 63 -5.74 -19.42 12.40
N LEU A 64 -5.40 -18.12 12.40
CA LEU A 64 -4.63 -17.49 11.33
C LEU A 64 -3.13 -17.83 11.49
N CYS A 65 -2.54 -18.49 10.52
CA CYS A 65 -1.16 -18.95 10.58
C CYS A 65 -0.40 -18.80 9.23
N ASP A 66 0.85 -19.26 9.19
CA ASP A 66 1.75 -19.25 8.02
C ASP A 66 2.08 -17.86 7.42
N MET A 67 1.95 -16.81 8.24
CA MET A 67 2.40 -15.47 7.86
C MET A 67 3.92 -15.38 8.02
N LYS A 68 4.63 -15.68 6.94
CA LYS A 68 6.08 -15.73 6.95
C LYS A 68 6.70 -14.36 7.19
N SER A 69 7.70 -14.32 8.07
CA SER A 69 8.58 -13.16 8.21
C SER A 69 9.50 -13.00 6.99
N LEU A 70 10.07 -11.81 6.82
CA LEU A 70 11.01 -11.55 5.73
C LEU A 70 12.22 -12.49 5.75
N PRO A 71 12.89 -12.75 6.89
CA PRO A 71 13.96 -13.75 6.98
C PRO A 71 13.53 -15.16 6.53
N GLU A 72 12.34 -15.62 6.93
CA GLU A 72 11.84 -16.95 6.55
C GLU A 72 11.58 -17.07 5.02
N LEU A 73 11.14 -15.99 4.38
CA LEU A 73 10.99 -15.95 2.93
C LEU A 73 12.33 -16.13 2.23
N TYR A 74 13.36 -15.40 2.64
CA TYR A 74 14.70 -15.50 2.07
C TYR A 74 15.40 -16.83 2.41
N GLN A 75 15.16 -17.34 3.61
CA GLN A 75 15.70 -18.65 4.03
C GLN A 75 15.23 -19.79 3.12
N SER A 76 13.98 -19.73 2.63
CA SER A 76 13.46 -20.75 1.70
C SER A 76 14.22 -20.78 0.35
N TYR A 77 15.00 -19.75 0.05
CA TYR A 77 15.90 -19.62 -1.10
C TYR A 77 17.39 -19.78 -0.72
N GLY A 78 17.67 -20.19 0.51
CA GLY A 78 19.02 -20.42 0.99
C GLY A 78 19.78 -19.15 1.39
N VAL A 79 19.10 -18.02 1.53
CA VAL A 79 19.67 -16.77 2.03
C VAL A 79 19.23 -16.55 3.47
N PHE A 80 20.18 -16.58 4.38
CA PHE A 80 19.94 -16.40 5.81
C PHE A 80 20.18 -14.94 6.20
N ILE A 81 19.14 -14.30 6.73
CA ILE A 81 19.17 -12.94 7.26
C ILE A 81 19.16 -13.05 8.78
N LYS A 82 20.26 -12.67 9.43
CA LYS A 82 20.40 -12.71 10.89
C LYS A 82 20.48 -11.30 11.44
N GLU A 83 19.62 -10.99 12.38
CA GLU A 83 19.72 -9.76 13.15
C GLU A 83 20.79 -9.89 14.24
N LYS A 84 21.64 -8.90 14.36
CA LYS A 84 22.74 -8.82 15.32
C LYS A 84 22.66 -7.51 16.09
N ASN A 85 22.51 -7.58 17.40
CA ASN A 85 22.53 -6.41 18.25
C ASN A 85 23.95 -5.82 18.35
N VAL A 86 24.04 -4.51 18.40
CA VAL A 86 25.30 -3.79 18.64
C VAL A 86 25.54 -3.77 20.15
N THR A 87 26.47 -4.61 20.59
CA THR A 87 26.87 -4.73 22.02
C THR A 87 28.21 -4.06 22.32
N ASN A 88 29.11 -3.99 21.33
CA ASN A 88 30.42 -3.36 21.43
C ASN A 88 30.66 -2.51 20.18
N TRP A 89 30.87 -1.22 20.37
CA TRP A 89 31.07 -0.28 19.26
C TRP A 89 32.36 -0.55 18.47
N GLU A 90 33.49 -0.82 19.13
CA GLU A 90 34.74 -0.99 18.44
C GLU A 90 34.77 -2.27 17.57
N GLU A 91 34.18 -3.35 18.05
CA GLU A 91 34.03 -4.59 17.29
C GLU A 91 33.05 -4.37 16.10
N TYR A 92 31.95 -3.66 16.33
CA TYR A 92 31.00 -3.38 15.30
C TYR A 92 31.57 -2.47 14.22
N ARG A 93 32.26 -1.39 14.62
CA ARG A 93 32.94 -0.49 13.69
C ARG A 93 33.97 -1.25 12.84
N ALA A 94 34.84 -2.06 13.48
CA ALA A 94 35.82 -2.86 12.77
C ALA A 94 35.18 -3.84 11.78
N TYR A 95 34.03 -4.46 12.16
CA TYR A 95 33.26 -5.31 11.27
C TYR A 95 32.80 -4.54 10.06
N LEU A 96 32.15 -3.37 10.23
CA LEU A 96 31.64 -2.55 9.13
C LEU A 96 32.77 -2.08 8.19
N GLU A 97 33.87 -1.60 8.75
CA GLU A 97 35.04 -1.17 7.99
C GLU A 97 35.62 -2.33 7.16
N ASN A 98 35.75 -3.53 7.76
CA ASN A 98 36.20 -4.72 7.04
C ASN A 98 35.23 -5.14 5.92
N GLU A 99 33.91 -5.12 6.16
CA GLU A 99 32.94 -5.46 5.14
C GLU A 99 33.04 -4.52 3.93
N ILE A 100 33.19 -3.22 4.16
CA ILE A 100 33.36 -2.25 3.08
C ILE A 100 34.71 -2.43 2.36
N GLU A 101 35.80 -2.71 3.07
CA GLU A 101 37.11 -3.01 2.46
C GLU A 101 37.04 -4.24 1.55
N GLU A 102 36.28 -5.24 1.94
CA GLU A 102 36.02 -6.46 1.16
C GLU A 102 34.97 -6.29 0.03
N GLY A 103 34.44 -5.07 -0.16
CA GLY A 103 33.42 -4.80 -1.18
C GLY A 103 32.04 -5.37 -0.84
N ARG A 104 31.67 -5.41 0.43
CA ARG A 104 30.40 -5.97 0.92
C ARG A 104 29.55 -4.90 1.59
N PRO A 105 28.48 -4.43 0.96
CA PRO A 105 27.52 -3.53 1.61
C PRO A 105 26.84 -4.18 2.81
N VAL A 106 26.50 -3.38 3.83
CA VAL A 106 25.85 -3.87 5.05
C VAL A 106 24.55 -3.12 5.32
N ILE A 107 23.47 -3.85 5.53
CA ILE A 107 22.18 -3.26 5.97
C ILE A 107 22.23 -3.07 7.48
N VAL A 108 21.99 -1.84 7.94
CA VAL A 108 22.05 -1.46 9.35
C VAL A 108 20.74 -0.80 9.79
N HIS A 109 20.44 -0.92 11.07
CA HIS A 109 19.35 -0.19 11.70
C HIS A 109 19.88 1.02 12.45
N LEU A 110 19.28 2.17 12.19
CA LEU A 110 19.54 3.42 12.86
C LEU A 110 18.27 3.90 13.57
N ASP A 111 18.43 4.60 14.66
CA ASP A 111 17.38 5.33 15.32
C ASP A 111 17.10 6.63 14.55
N CYS A 112 15.88 6.79 14.04
CA CYS A 112 15.44 7.96 13.28
C CYS A 112 15.75 9.29 13.95
N TYR A 113 15.76 9.32 15.28
CA TYR A 113 16.07 10.52 16.05
C TYR A 113 17.41 11.17 15.69
N TYR A 114 18.38 10.37 15.20
CA TYR A 114 19.73 10.83 14.82
C TYR A 114 19.93 10.96 13.30
N VAL A 115 18.94 10.61 12.48
CA VAL A 115 19.01 10.60 11.03
C VAL A 115 18.42 11.89 10.48
N SER A 116 19.25 12.83 10.01
CA SER A 116 18.86 14.21 9.69
C SER A 116 17.83 14.36 8.55
N TRP A 117 17.72 13.38 7.67
CA TRP A 117 16.75 13.38 6.56
C TRP A 117 15.47 12.59 6.87
N ASP A 118 15.39 11.93 8.02
CA ASP A 118 14.18 11.21 8.46
C ASP A 118 13.16 12.22 9.02
N PRO A 119 11.87 12.13 8.69
CA PRO A 119 10.81 12.99 9.24
C PRO A 119 10.74 13.01 10.78
N TYR A 120 11.24 11.95 11.43
CA TYR A 120 11.28 11.85 12.89
C TYR A 120 12.56 12.40 13.53
N TYR A 121 13.45 13.01 12.73
CA TYR A 121 14.70 13.61 13.25
C TYR A 121 14.46 14.55 14.42
N LYS A 122 15.10 14.26 15.56
CA LYS A 122 14.95 14.98 16.84
C LYS A 122 13.53 15.05 17.41
N HIS A 123 12.59 14.25 16.88
CA HIS A 123 11.21 14.22 17.34
C HIS A 123 10.83 12.87 17.95
N LEU A 124 11.18 11.77 17.32
CA LEU A 124 10.74 10.44 17.74
C LEU A 124 11.85 9.40 17.58
N HIS A 125 12.00 8.55 18.59
CA HIS A 125 12.83 7.36 18.50
C HIS A 125 12.07 6.25 17.78
N ASN A 126 12.50 5.94 16.57
CA ASN A 126 11.94 4.86 15.76
C ASN A 126 13.08 4.18 14.98
N ASN A 127 12.83 2.97 14.50
CA ASN A 127 13.83 2.21 13.74
C ASN A 127 13.70 2.48 12.25
N HIS A 128 14.83 2.82 11.63
CA HIS A 128 14.98 2.96 10.19
C HIS A 128 16.16 2.12 9.68
N THR A 129 16.06 1.55 8.49
CA THR A 129 17.15 0.79 7.88
C THR A 129 17.77 1.56 6.72
N VAL A 130 19.09 1.51 6.65
CA VAL A 130 19.89 2.06 5.56
C VAL A 130 20.97 1.07 5.14
N LEU A 131 21.59 1.30 4.00
CA LEU A 131 22.70 0.48 3.48
C LEU A 131 24.01 1.27 3.62
N ILE A 132 25.01 0.68 4.28
CA ILE A 132 26.38 1.21 4.26
C ILE A 132 27.03 0.77 2.96
N MET A 133 27.52 1.75 2.19
CA MET A 133 28.17 1.56 0.90
C MET A 133 29.57 2.18 0.84
N GLY A 134 30.07 2.78 1.92
CA GLY A 134 31.40 3.36 1.91
C GLY A 134 31.91 3.71 3.30
N ASN A 135 33.21 3.97 3.37
CA ASN A 135 33.93 4.29 4.60
C ASN A 135 35.03 5.32 4.31
N ARG A 136 35.19 6.26 5.22
CA ARG A 136 36.37 7.15 5.35
C ARG A 136 36.72 7.29 6.82
N ALA A 137 37.81 7.98 7.16
CA ALA A 137 38.32 8.05 8.52
C ALA A 137 37.24 8.34 9.56
N GLU A 138 36.42 9.38 9.34
CA GLU A 138 35.48 9.90 10.34
C GLU A 138 33.99 9.65 10.00
N ALA A 139 33.66 8.99 8.86
CA ALA A 139 32.27 8.82 8.45
C ALA A 139 32.03 7.55 7.64
N PHE A 140 30.80 7.05 7.69
CA PHE A 140 30.26 6.04 6.79
C PHE A 140 29.42 6.68 5.68
N PHE A 141 29.52 6.18 4.45
CA PHE A 141 28.66 6.56 3.34
C PHE A 141 27.41 5.69 3.35
N LEU A 142 26.29 6.33 3.57
CA LEU A 142 24.97 5.68 3.68
C LEU A 142 24.18 5.89 2.40
N VAL A 143 23.49 4.86 1.99
CA VAL A 143 22.48 4.88 0.93
C VAL A 143 21.14 4.50 1.55
N ASP A 144 20.18 5.38 1.40
CA ASP A 144 18.82 5.20 1.89
C ASP A 144 17.87 5.17 0.68
N PRO A 145 17.59 4.00 0.12
CA PRO A 145 16.73 3.90 -1.03
C PRO A 145 15.25 4.14 -0.70
N TYR A 146 14.87 4.15 0.58
CA TYR A 146 13.50 4.44 1.01
C TYR A 146 13.16 5.93 0.87
N PHE A 147 14.11 6.81 1.25
CA PHE A 147 13.98 8.26 1.10
C PHE A 147 14.70 8.82 -0.12
N ASP A 148 15.26 7.96 -0.99
CA ASP A 148 16.09 8.34 -2.14
C ASP A 148 17.22 9.30 -1.75
N ARG A 149 17.96 8.94 -0.70
CA ARG A 149 19.05 9.75 -0.14
C ARG A 149 20.37 8.99 -0.14
N VAL A 150 21.43 9.77 -0.31
CA VAL A 150 22.83 9.35 -0.09
C VAL A 150 23.50 10.39 0.79
N GLU A 151 24.17 9.96 1.85
CA GLU A 151 24.72 10.89 2.82
C GLU A 151 25.96 10.31 3.52
N TRP A 152 26.89 11.17 3.90
CA TRP A 152 27.99 10.83 4.80
C TRP A 152 27.54 11.09 6.24
N LEU A 153 27.47 10.05 7.06
CA LEU A 153 27.14 10.18 8.48
C LEU A 153 28.41 9.98 9.32
N GLU A 154 28.72 10.97 10.16
CA GLU A 154 29.86 10.88 11.07
C GLU A 154 29.76 9.67 12.00
N LYS A 155 30.88 8.98 12.22
CA LYS A 155 30.94 7.74 13.00
C LYS A 155 30.42 7.90 14.43
N GLU A 156 30.60 9.08 15.04
CA GLU A 156 30.07 9.35 16.35
C GLU A 156 28.51 9.44 16.34
N THR A 157 27.94 10.16 15.38
CA THR A 157 26.47 10.20 15.20
C THR A 157 25.92 8.82 14.87
N PHE A 158 26.62 8.08 13.99
CA PHE A 158 26.28 6.71 13.65
C PHE A 158 26.31 5.79 14.87
N ARG A 159 27.30 5.93 15.77
CA ARG A 159 27.40 5.17 17.03
C ARG A 159 26.20 5.40 17.92
N LEU A 160 25.74 6.66 18.05
CA LEU A 160 24.56 7.00 18.84
C LEU A 160 23.27 6.45 18.24
N ALA A 161 23.19 6.44 16.91
CA ALA A 161 22.01 5.96 16.16
C ALA A 161 21.93 4.44 16.07
N SER A 162 23.07 3.73 16.12
CA SER A 162 23.13 2.29 15.84
C SER A 162 22.40 1.45 16.87
N ARG A 163 21.55 0.52 16.40
CA ARG A 163 20.80 -0.40 17.26
C ARG A 163 21.17 -1.85 16.97
N PHE A 164 21.01 -2.27 15.74
CA PHE A 164 21.36 -3.59 15.25
C PHE A 164 21.68 -3.56 13.76
N TYR A 165 22.15 -4.67 13.20
CA TYR A 165 22.45 -4.82 11.77
C TYR A 165 22.02 -6.20 11.27
N TYR A 166 21.94 -6.36 9.95
CA TYR A 166 21.69 -7.64 9.33
C TYR A 166 22.98 -8.27 8.81
N GLU A 167 23.30 -9.42 9.33
CA GLU A 167 24.34 -10.28 8.77
C GLU A 167 23.71 -11.13 7.64
N ILE A 168 24.20 -10.92 6.41
CA ILE A 168 23.71 -11.62 5.21
C ILE A 168 24.91 -12.12 4.42
N ASN A 169 24.97 -13.43 4.16
CA ASN A 169 26.10 -14.01 3.45
C ASN A 169 26.02 -13.76 1.95
N LYS A 170 26.96 -12.96 1.40
CA LYS A 170 27.04 -12.63 -0.02
C LYS A 170 27.09 -13.85 -0.93
N ASN A 171 27.79 -14.92 -0.52
CA ASN A 171 27.91 -16.14 -1.33
C ASN A 171 26.56 -16.84 -1.50
N GLN A 172 25.65 -16.70 -0.54
CA GLN A 172 24.28 -17.21 -0.66
C GLN A 172 23.50 -16.40 -1.68
N ILE A 173 23.61 -15.06 -1.65
CA ILE A 173 22.98 -14.19 -2.64
C ILE A 173 23.49 -14.51 -4.05
N GLN A 174 24.81 -14.65 -4.21
CA GLN A 174 25.44 -14.93 -5.51
C GLN A 174 25.00 -16.27 -6.13
N LYS A 175 24.63 -17.25 -5.30
CA LYS A 175 24.13 -18.56 -5.75
C LYS A 175 22.70 -18.53 -6.28
N LEU A 176 21.94 -17.48 -5.99
CA LEU A 176 20.57 -17.37 -6.49
C LEU A 176 20.55 -17.35 -8.03
N LYS A 177 19.60 -18.06 -8.59
CA LYS A 177 19.29 -18.00 -10.03
C LYS A 177 18.36 -16.84 -10.28
N ASN A 178 18.58 -16.09 -11.34
CA ASN A 178 17.66 -15.06 -11.82
C ASN A 178 16.60 -15.69 -12.75
N GLY A 179 15.37 -15.16 -12.72
CA GLY A 179 14.29 -15.63 -13.60
C GLY A 179 13.53 -16.84 -13.05
N GLY A 180 12.63 -17.38 -13.88
CA GLY A 180 11.78 -18.51 -13.49
C GLY A 180 10.54 -18.09 -12.68
N HIS A 181 10.11 -16.83 -12.78
CA HIS A 181 8.94 -16.31 -12.05
C HIS A 181 7.68 -17.10 -12.38
N LYS A 182 7.44 -17.38 -13.66
CA LYS A 182 6.27 -18.13 -14.12
C LYS A 182 6.20 -19.51 -13.47
N GLU A 183 7.28 -20.29 -13.55
CA GLU A 183 7.35 -21.64 -12.99
C GLU A 183 7.23 -21.63 -11.46
N ILE A 184 7.82 -20.63 -10.81
CA ILE A 184 7.72 -20.46 -9.35
C ILE A 184 6.27 -20.16 -8.97
N PHE A 185 5.59 -19.26 -9.69
CA PHE A 185 4.20 -18.93 -9.44
C PHE A 185 3.27 -20.11 -9.66
N GLU A 186 3.41 -20.83 -10.78
CA GLU A 186 2.61 -22.04 -11.08
C GLU A 186 2.79 -23.10 -10.00
N LYS A 187 4.02 -23.33 -9.54
CA LYS A 187 4.29 -24.26 -8.44
C LYS A 187 3.54 -23.83 -7.18
N ARG A 188 3.57 -22.56 -6.84
CA ARG A 188 2.85 -22.02 -5.67
C ARG A 188 1.34 -22.18 -5.82
N ARG A 189 0.78 -21.86 -6.97
CA ARG A 189 -0.64 -22.04 -7.26
C ARG A 189 -1.09 -23.50 -7.07
N LYS A 190 -0.34 -24.45 -7.65
CA LYS A 190 -0.63 -25.89 -7.50
C LYS A 190 -0.58 -26.33 -6.03
N GLU A 191 0.39 -25.80 -5.26
CA GLU A 191 0.49 -26.07 -3.84
C GLU A 191 -0.75 -25.56 -3.08
N LEU A 192 -1.25 -24.36 -3.38
CA LEU A 192 -2.43 -23.78 -2.74
C LEU A 192 -3.70 -24.58 -3.02
N LEU A 193 -3.88 -25.01 -4.25
CA LEU A 193 -5.01 -25.89 -4.60
C LEU A 193 -4.93 -27.21 -3.84
N ARG A 194 -3.72 -27.80 -3.73
CA ARG A 194 -3.49 -29.05 -3.00
C ARG A 194 -3.77 -28.94 -1.50
N ILE A 195 -3.47 -27.82 -0.86
CA ILE A 195 -3.74 -27.61 0.57
C ILE A 195 -5.16 -27.12 0.87
N GLY A 196 -6.00 -26.98 -0.15
CA GLY A 196 -7.39 -26.55 0.00
C GLY A 196 -7.52 -25.09 0.49
N TYR A 197 -6.68 -24.19 0.01
CA TYR A 197 -6.67 -22.79 0.45
C TYR A 197 -8.04 -22.11 0.36
N LEU A 198 -8.80 -22.32 -0.73
CA LEU A 198 -10.14 -21.73 -0.87
C LEU A 198 -11.13 -22.25 0.17
N SER A 199 -11.02 -23.53 0.56
CA SER A 199 -11.82 -24.08 1.64
C SER A 199 -11.44 -23.48 3.00
N GLN A 200 -10.17 -23.13 3.20
CA GLN A 200 -9.71 -22.43 4.41
C GLN A 200 -10.30 -21.02 4.50
N LEU A 201 -10.40 -20.31 3.37
CA LEU A 201 -11.07 -19.00 3.32
C LEU A 201 -12.59 -19.12 3.61
N GLU A 202 -13.22 -20.22 3.17
CA GLU A 202 -14.62 -20.49 3.53
C GLU A 202 -14.79 -20.68 5.02
N LEU A 203 -13.93 -21.47 5.66
CA LEU A 203 -13.95 -21.66 7.13
C LEU A 203 -13.73 -20.34 7.87
N PHE A 204 -12.80 -19.51 7.39
CA PHE A 204 -12.60 -18.17 7.93
C PHE A 204 -13.87 -17.32 7.81
N SER A 205 -14.53 -17.33 6.66
CA SER A 205 -15.80 -16.64 6.45
C SER A 205 -16.89 -17.11 7.41
N GLN A 206 -17.01 -18.42 7.62
CA GLN A 206 -18.00 -18.99 8.54
C GLN A 206 -17.73 -18.58 10.00
N ASP A 207 -16.47 -18.62 10.44
CA ASP A 207 -16.11 -18.19 11.78
C ASP A 207 -16.36 -16.69 11.99
N MET A 208 -16.12 -15.87 10.97
CA MET A 208 -16.40 -14.44 11.05
C MET A 208 -17.89 -14.09 11.06
N ARG A 209 -18.77 -14.89 10.45
CA ARG A 209 -20.21 -14.75 10.61
C ARG A 209 -20.66 -14.93 12.06
N ASN A 210 -19.96 -15.79 12.79
CA ASN A 210 -20.19 -16.06 14.20
C ASN A 210 -19.23 -15.26 15.11
N PHE A 211 -18.71 -14.14 14.62
CA PHE A 211 -17.75 -13.32 15.34
C PHE A 211 -18.35 -12.81 16.65
N CYS A 212 -17.63 -13.02 17.73
CA CYS A 212 -17.97 -12.53 19.05
C CYS A 212 -16.77 -11.76 19.61
N ALA A 213 -16.88 -10.44 19.67
CA ALA A 213 -15.80 -9.56 20.11
C ALA A 213 -15.34 -9.87 21.55
N GLU A 214 -16.28 -10.13 22.46
CA GLU A 214 -15.96 -10.46 23.86
C GLU A 214 -15.09 -11.71 23.98
N LYS A 215 -15.38 -12.73 23.16
CA LYS A 215 -14.59 -13.96 23.12
C LYS A 215 -13.25 -13.77 22.43
N GLU A 216 -13.24 -13.08 21.27
CA GLU A 216 -12.03 -12.87 20.49
C GLU A 216 -11.00 -12.03 21.23
N PHE A 217 -11.44 -10.95 21.89
CA PHE A 217 -10.55 -10.02 22.57
C PHE A 217 -10.44 -10.23 24.09
N LEU A 218 -10.89 -11.38 24.59
CA LEU A 218 -10.76 -11.73 26.01
C LEU A 218 -9.29 -11.65 26.46
N GLY A 219 -9.03 -10.84 27.50
CA GLY A 219 -7.69 -10.58 28.05
C GLY A 219 -6.92 -9.46 27.32
N GLU A 220 -7.55 -8.82 26.32
CA GLU A 220 -6.97 -7.71 25.56
C GLU A 220 -7.61 -6.35 25.90
N GLU A 221 -8.51 -6.28 26.85
CA GLU A 221 -9.31 -5.09 27.22
C GLU A 221 -8.45 -3.93 27.69
N LYS A 222 -7.19 -4.19 28.08
CA LYS A 222 -6.20 -3.19 28.46
C LYS A 222 -5.70 -2.33 27.28
N PHE A 223 -5.89 -2.79 26.06
CA PHE A 223 -5.46 -2.06 24.88
C PHE A 223 -6.48 -0.98 24.52
N ARG A 224 -6.06 0.28 24.55
CA ARG A 224 -6.88 1.42 24.10
C ARG A 224 -6.96 1.51 22.58
N GLU A 225 -5.88 1.10 21.91
CA GLU A 225 -5.73 1.19 20.45
C GLU A 225 -6.01 -0.19 19.83
N PRO A 226 -6.95 -0.27 18.86
CA PRO A 226 -7.35 -1.56 18.26
C PRO A 226 -6.18 -2.27 17.55
N PHE A 227 -5.23 -1.50 17.00
CA PHE A 227 -4.06 -2.06 16.32
C PHE A 227 -3.10 -2.85 17.23
N ASN A 228 -3.32 -2.82 18.54
CA ASN A 228 -2.62 -3.66 19.51
C ASN A 228 -3.30 -5.01 19.76
N LEU A 229 -4.51 -5.21 19.26
CA LEU A 229 -5.24 -6.48 19.35
C LEU A 229 -4.58 -7.55 18.46
N GLU A 230 -4.55 -8.80 18.94
CA GLU A 230 -3.81 -9.86 18.22
C GLU A 230 -4.41 -10.15 16.84
N LEU A 231 -5.73 -10.13 16.69
CA LEU A 231 -6.39 -10.29 15.40
C LEU A 231 -5.92 -9.23 14.38
N LEU A 232 -5.90 -7.95 14.78
CA LEU A 232 -5.48 -6.87 13.89
C LEU A 232 -3.98 -6.92 13.58
N LYS A 233 -3.14 -7.31 14.54
CA LYS A 233 -1.72 -7.56 14.26
C LYS A 233 -1.51 -8.66 13.22
N ARG A 234 -2.33 -9.72 13.26
CA ARG A 234 -2.25 -10.81 12.28
C ARG A 234 -2.71 -10.36 10.90
N LEU A 235 -3.80 -9.60 10.81
CA LEU A 235 -4.25 -9.01 9.55
C LEU A 235 -3.17 -8.11 8.94
N ARG A 236 -2.51 -7.27 9.72
CA ARG A 236 -1.39 -6.45 9.26
C ARG A 236 -0.22 -7.30 8.72
N ARG A 237 0.06 -8.47 9.32
CA ARG A 237 1.06 -9.39 8.79
C ARG A 237 0.64 -10.00 7.45
N ILE A 238 -0.67 -10.32 7.30
CA ILE A 238 -1.24 -10.80 6.04
C ILE A 238 -1.06 -9.74 4.95
N GLU A 239 -1.44 -8.50 5.22
CA GLU A 239 -1.27 -7.38 4.29
C GLU A 239 0.19 -7.20 3.85
N ARG A 240 1.13 -7.25 4.80
CA ARG A 240 2.57 -7.17 4.49
C ARG A 240 3.01 -8.30 3.56
N ASN A 241 2.55 -9.52 3.78
CA ASN A 241 2.88 -10.64 2.91
C ASN A 241 2.26 -10.48 1.52
N LYS A 242 1.02 -9.99 1.44
CA LYS A 242 0.38 -9.69 0.15
C LYS A 242 1.11 -8.58 -0.61
N ASN A 243 1.56 -7.53 0.06
CA ASN A 243 2.42 -6.50 -0.52
C ASN A 243 3.74 -7.07 -1.06
N ARG A 244 4.40 -7.95 -0.32
CA ARG A 244 5.62 -8.64 -0.76
C ARG A 244 5.39 -9.47 -2.01
N PHE A 245 4.25 -10.14 -2.08
CA PHE A 245 3.90 -10.89 -3.27
C PHE A 245 3.60 -9.98 -4.47
N ILE A 246 3.04 -8.79 -4.27
CA ILE A 246 2.89 -7.78 -5.31
C ILE A 246 4.25 -7.37 -5.88
N PHE A 247 5.29 -7.22 -5.05
CA PHE A 247 6.63 -6.94 -5.56
C PHE A 247 7.17 -8.05 -6.46
N PHE A 248 6.92 -9.32 -6.11
CA PHE A 248 7.25 -10.45 -6.98
C PHE A 248 6.50 -10.36 -8.33
N LEU A 249 5.19 -10.09 -8.33
CA LEU A 249 4.40 -9.95 -9.54
C LEU A 249 4.87 -8.78 -10.41
N ARG A 250 5.17 -7.63 -9.81
CA ARG A 250 5.68 -6.44 -10.48
C ARG A 250 7.00 -6.68 -11.21
N GLU A 251 7.97 -7.27 -10.51
CA GLU A 251 9.25 -7.60 -11.10
C GLU A 251 9.09 -8.59 -12.25
N TRP A 252 8.20 -9.58 -12.09
CA TRP A 252 7.88 -10.51 -13.14
C TRP A 252 7.29 -9.81 -14.37
N GLU A 253 6.24 -9.02 -14.19
CA GLU A 253 5.56 -8.30 -15.27
C GLU A 253 6.47 -7.27 -15.95
N HIS A 254 7.31 -6.57 -15.18
CA HIS A 254 8.29 -5.63 -15.73
C HIS A 254 9.27 -6.33 -16.68
N ARG A 255 9.71 -7.55 -16.36
CA ARG A 255 10.63 -8.34 -17.18
C ARG A 255 9.97 -8.95 -18.42
N GLU A 256 8.72 -9.34 -18.33
CA GLU A 256 7.97 -9.97 -19.41
C GLU A 256 7.09 -8.99 -20.23
N GLY A 257 6.98 -7.73 -19.80
CA GLY A 257 6.20 -6.69 -20.49
C GLY A 257 4.68 -6.81 -20.32
N HIS A 258 4.21 -7.45 -19.25
CA HIS A 258 2.79 -7.61 -18.93
C HIS A 258 2.39 -6.76 -17.73
N THR A 259 1.08 -6.47 -17.56
CA THR A 259 0.58 -5.62 -16.45
C THR A 259 -0.68 -6.17 -15.75
N LYS A 260 -0.99 -7.45 -15.91
CA LYS A 260 -2.29 -8.00 -15.49
C LYS A 260 -2.34 -8.49 -14.04
N TYR A 261 -1.35 -9.25 -13.61
CA TYR A 261 -1.41 -9.99 -12.34
C TYR A 261 -1.22 -9.07 -11.13
N GLU A 262 -0.35 -8.08 -11.26
CA GLU A 262 -0.15 -7.07 -10.23
C GLU A 262 -1.46 -6.35 -9.92
N SER A 263 -2.14 -5.82 -10.95
CA SER A 263 -3.38 -5.05 -10.76
C SER A 263 -4.50 -5.90 -10.18
N GLN A 264 -4.63 -7.17 -10.62
CA GLN A 264 -5.61 -8.10 -10.05
C GLN A 264 -5.33 -8.38 -8.57
N TYR A 265 -4.07 -8.67 -8.22
CA TYR A 265 -3.73 -9.00 -6.85
C TYR A 265 -3.72 -7.77 -5.92
N SER A 266 -3.52 -6.59 -6.46
CA SER A 266 -3.70 -5.34 -5.72
C SER A 266 -5.16 -5.15 -5.25
N SER A 267 -6.14 -5.58 -6.03
CA SER A 267 -7.54 -5.61 -5.57
C SER A 267 -7.74 -6.55 -4.38
N VAL A 268 -7.15 -7.74 -4.43
CA VAL A 268 -7.15 -8.68 -3.29
C VAL A 268 -6.56 -8.03 -2.04
N LEU A 269 -5.39 -7.38 -2.15
CA LEU A 269 -4.77 -6.68 -1.02
C LEU A 269 -5.69 -5.59 -0.46
N SER A 270 -6.29 -4.77 -1.33
CA SER A 270 -7.20 -3.69 -0.91
C SER A 270 -8.40 -4.21 -0.14
N SER A 271 -8.93 -5.36 -0.51
CA SER A 271 -10.03 -6.01 0.22
C SER A 271 -9.60 -6.49 1.62
N TRP A 272 -8.40 -7.03 1.77
CA TRP A 272 -7.85 -7.37 3.09
C TRP A 272 -7.59 -6.13 3.96
N GLN A 273 -7.11 -5.03 3.38
CA GLN A 273 -6.93 -3.75 4.08
C GLN A 273 -8.27 -3.16 4.52
N ALA A 274 -9.30 -3.24 3.67
CA ALA A 274 -10.66 -2.81 4.03
C ALA A 274 -11.20 -3.61 5.22
N LEU A 275 -11.07 -4.93 5.21
CA LEU A 275 -11.44 -5.78 6.34
C LEU A 275 -10.70 -5.40 7.63
N HIS A 276 -9.38 -5.19 7.57
CA HIS A 276 -8.57 -4.77 8.71
C HIS A 276 -9.07 -3.45 9.29
N SER A 277 -9.29 -2.44 8.43
CA SER A 277 -9.79 -1.13 8.84
C SER A 277 -11.20 -1.22 9.42
N LEU A 278 -12.07 -2.06 8.83
CA LEU A 278 -13.43 -2.26 9.32
C LEU A 278 -13.46 -2.91 10.70
N LEU A 279 -12.59 -3.90 10.95
CA LEU A 279 -12.44 -4.50 12.29
C LEU A 279 -11.88 -3.51 13.31
N ALA A 280 -10.95 -2.63 12.90
CA ALA A 280 -10.47 -1.57 13.78
C ALA A 280 -11.56 -0.54 14.09
N LYS A 281 -12.40 -0.17 13.12
CA LYS A 281 -13.58 0.69 13.33
C LYS A 281 -14.62 -0.02 14.23
N GLY A 282 -14.84 -1.31 14.00
CA GLY A 282 -15.75 -2.13 14.83
C GLY A 282 -15.39 -2.14 16.32
N TRP A 283 -14.11 -2.08 16.64
CA TRP A 283 -13.67 -1.94 18.04
C TRP A 283 -14.26 -0.70 18.73
N TYR A 284 -14.33 0.42 18.01
CA TYR A 284 -14.85 1.68 18.56
C TYR A 284 -16.38 1.76 18.56
N ASP A 285 -17.07 1.07 17.65
CA ASP A 285 -18.54 1.01 17.59
C ASP A 285 -19.12 -0.21 18.28
N HIS A 286 -18.29 -0.94 19.04
CA HIS A 286 -18.65 -2.16 19.78
C HIS A 286 -19.25 -3.25 18.86
N PHE A 287 -18.78 -3.34 17.62
CA PHE A 287 -19.21 -4.32 16.63
C PHE A 287 -20.72 -4.33 16.43
N SER A 288 -21.27 -3.18 16.09
CA SER A 288 -22.68 -3.03 15.75
C SER A 288 -23.12 -4.07 14.70
N GLU A 289 -24.40 -4.42 14.66
CA GLU A 289 -24.95 -5.36 13.69
C GLU A 289 -24.60 -4.96 12.24
N ARG A 290 -24.66 -3.66 11.93
CA ARG A 290 -24.25 -3.12 10.62
C ARG A 290 -22.78 -3.39 10.32
N THR A 291 -21.89 -3.22 11.30
CA THR A 291 -20.45 -3.50 11.13
C THR A 291 -20.20 -4.98 10.93
N LEU A 292 -20.88 -5.86 11.68
CA LEU A 292 -20.75 -7.31 11.51
C LEU A 292 -21.24 -7.76 10.11
N GLN A 293 -22.37 -7.25 9.64
CA GLN A 293 -22.84 -7.53 8.28
C GLN A 293 -21.82 -7.10 7.22
N LYS A 294 -21.21 -5.91 7.37
CA LYS A 294 -20.19 -5.43 6.42
C LYS A 294 -18.92 -6.28 6.45
N ILE A 295 -18.48 -6.73 7.62
CA ILE A 295 -17.38 -7.67 7.77
C ILE A 295 -17.66 -8.96 6.98
N GLU A 296 -18.86 -9.51 7.08
CA GLU A 296 -19.25 -10.69 6.32
C GLU A 296 -19.18 -10.46 4.80
N GLU A 297 -19.72 -9.34 4.32
CA GLU A 297 -19.66 -8.95 2.90
C GLU A 297 -18.23 -8.87 2.40
N ASP A 298 -17.34 -8.20 3.16
CA ASP A 298 -15.93 -8.02 2.78
C ASP A 298 -15.17 -9.35 2.73
N ILE A 299 -15.48 -10.30 3.62
CA ILE A 299 -14.85 -11.63 3.59
C ILE A 299 -15.32 -12.45 2.40
N ILE A 300 -16.62 -12.39 2.06
CA ILE A 300 -17.16 -13.04 0.85
C ILE A 300 -16.47 -12.45 -0.40
N LYS A 301 -16.27 -11.14 -0.42
CA LYS A 301 -15.54 -10.44 -1.49
C LYS A 301 -14.10 -10.92 -1.60
N ILE A 302 -13.35 -10.92 -0.49
CA ILE A 302 -11.96 -11.42 -0.42
C ILE A 302 -11.87 -12.83 -1.01
N ARG A 303 -12.75 -13.74 -0.58
CA ARG A 303 -12.77 -15.11 -1.09
C ARG A 303 -12.96 -15.16 -2.61
N ARG A 304 -13.93 -14.41 -3.15
CA ARG A 304 -14.20 -14.33 -4.59
C ARG A 304 -13.01 -13.81 -5.37
N GLU A 305 -12.35 -12.77 -4.86
CA GLU A 305 -11.18 -12.18 -5.53
C GLU A 305 -9.96 -13.11 -5.50
N GLU A 306 -9.70 -13.78 -4.38
CA GLU A 306 -8.63 -14.79 -4.29
C GLU A 306 -8.91 -15.98 -5.23
N GLU A 307 -10.17 -16.44 -5.31
CA GLU A 307 -10.59 -17.51 -6.22
C GLU A 307 -10.40 -17.11 -7.68
N ASN A 308 -10.81 -15.90 -8.06
CA ASN A 308 -10.65 -15.37 -9.41
C ASN A 308 -9.16 -15.27 -9.77
N PHE A 309 -8.33 -14.75 -8.89
CA PHE A 309 -6.89 -14.64 -9.10
C PHE A 309 -6.24 -16.03 -9.33
N ILE A 310 -6.64 -17.04 -8.57
CA ILE A 310 -6.13 -18.41 -8.73
C ILE A 310 -6.59 -19.05 -10.06
N LYS A 311 -7.84 -18.77 -10.50
CA LYS A 311 -8.43 -19.36 -11.71
C LYS A 311 -8.02 -18.68 -13.01
N ASP A 312 -7.88 -17.36 -13.00
CA ASP A 312 -7.65 -16.58 -14.23
C ASP A 312 -6.29 -16.84 -14.87
N PHE A 313 -5.39 -17.48 -14.15
CA PHE A 313 -4.08 -17.87 -14.70
C PHE A 313 -4.20 -18.84 -15.89
N ASP A 314 -5.20 -19.73 -15.89
CA ASP A 314 -5.38 -20.72 -16.96
C ASP A 314 -5.97 -20.14 -18.27
N LEU A 315 -6.64 -19.00 -18.20
CA LEU A 315 -7.33 -18.41 -19.36
C LEU A 315 -6.44 -17.52 -20.24
N TYR A 316 -5.28 -17.12 -19.76
CA TYR A 316 -4.46 -16.08 -20.39
C TYR A 316 -3.48 -16.58 -21.45
N GLU A 317 -3.08 -17.84 -21.45
CA GLU A 317 -2.18 -18.38 -22.50
C GLU A 317 -2.77 -18.27 -23.92
N ASN A 318 -4.09 -18.10 -24.04
CA ASN A 318 -4.80 -18.04 -25.32
C ASN A 318 -5.08 -16.64 -25.88
N SER A 319 -4.76 -15.54 -25.15
CA SER A 319 -5.17 -14.18 -25.54
C SER A 319 -4.05 -13.18 -25.91
N ILE A 320 -2.78 -13.56 -25.84
CA ILE A 320 -1.62 -12.64 -25.99
C ILE A 320 -1.34 -12.17 -27.43
N LEU A 321 -2.10 -12.58 -28.43
CA LEU A 321 -1.76 -12.38 -29.85
C LEU A 321 -2.43 -11.18 -30.54
N LYS A 322 -2.92 -10.14 -29.88
CA LYS A 322 -3.39 -8.93 -30.62
C LYS A 322 -3.23 -7.61 -29.87
N GLY A 323 -2.36 -6.77 -30.36
CA GLY A 323 -2.59 -5.33 -30.60
C GLY A 323 -1.96 -4.30 -29.68
N GLN A 324 -0.85 -3.72 -30.09
CA GLN A 324 -0.40 -2.36 -29.68
C GLN A 324 -0.63 -1.40 -30.82
N GLU A 325 -1.13 -0.18 -30.52
CA GLU A 325 -0.84 1.01 -31.29
C GLU A 325 -1.03 2.33 -30.49
N LYS A 326 -0.24 3.35 -30.85
CA LYS A 326 -0.08 4.65 -30.19
C LYS A 326 -1.02 5.71 -30.75
N MET A 327 -1.40 6.72 -29.94
CA MET A 327 -1.63 8.07 -30.49
C MET A 327 -1.35 9.24 -29.54
N ARG A 328 -1.00 10.40 -30.13
CA ARG A 328 -0.75 11.74 -29.54
C ARG A 328 -1.94 12.67 -29.80
N GLY A 329 -2.13 13.63 -28.91
CA GLY A 329 -2.79 14.76 -29.23
C GLY A 329 -3.47 15.87 -28.67
N THR A 330 -4.21 16.65 -28.41
CA THR A 330 -4.49 18.09 -28.32
C THR A 330 -5.48 18.46 -27.18
N ILE A 331 -5.39 19.69 -26.67
CA ILE A 331 -6.02 20.19 -25.42
C ILE A 331 -7.48 20.62 -25.62
N GLY A 332 -8.37 20.30 -24.64
CA GLY A 332 -9.82 20.59 -24.64
C GLY A 332 -10.32 21.42 -23.44
N TYR A 333 -11.62 21.75 -23.36
CA TYR A 333 -12.28 22.49 -22.26
C TYR A 333 -12.74 21.52 -21.13
N ASP A 334 -12.73 22.06 -19.90
CA ASP A 334 -13.02 21.30 -18.68
C ASP A 334 -14.47 21.47 -18.25
N ALA A 335 -15.19 20.39 -18.00
CA ALA A 335 -16.52 20.40 -17.38
C ALA A 335 -16.47 19.75 -16.00
N VAL A 336 -17.02 20.41 -14.98
CA VAL A 336 -17.17 19.83 -13.64
C VAL A 336 -18.38 18.90 -13.65
N MET A 337 -18.17 17.65 -13.24
CA MET A 337 -19.26 16.69 -13.09
C MET A 337 -20.01 16.94 -11.78
N ASP A 338 -21.36 17.01 -11.86
CA ASP A 338 -22.18 17.00 -10.65
C ASP A 338 -22.15 15.63 -9.99
N ILE A 339 -21.48 15.53 -8.84
CA ILE A 339 -21.38 14.31 -8.06
C ILE A 339 -22.42 14.20 -6.94
N LEU A 340 -23.22 15.26 -6.70
CA LEU A 340 -24.18 15.30 -5.60
C LEU A 340 -25.17 14.10 -5.58
N PRO A 341 -25.69 13.62 -6.74
CA PRO A 341 -26.57 12.45 -6.76
C PRO A 341 -25.93 11.17 -6.25
N TYR A 342 -24.60 11.09 -6.26
CA TYR A 342 -23.83 9.91 -5.89
C TYR A 342 -23.21 10.01 -4.50
N CYS A 343 -23.22 11.20 -3.87
CA CYS A 343 -22.68 11.41 -2.55
C CYS A 343 -23.42 10.57 -1.50
N ASN A 344 -22.66 9.80 -0.74
CA ASN A 344 -23.17 8.92 0.32
C ASN A 344 -22.57 9.22 1.70
N ASN A 345 -21.59 10.11 1.78
CA ASN A 345 -20.87 10.47 3.01
C ASN A 345 -20.82 11.98 3.25
N LYS A 346 -20.71 12.41 4.53
CA LYS A 346 -20.53 13.80 4.97
C LYS A 346 -19.17 13.94 5.64
N GLY A 347 -18.14 14.25 4.87
CA GLY A 347 -16.76 14.28 5.36
C GLY A 347 -16.14 15.68 5.43
N LEU A 348 -16.73 16.68 4.80
CA LEU A 348 -16.21 18.03 4.70
C LEU A 348 -17.05 19.02 5.51
N SER A 349 -16.41 20.08 6.02
CA SER A 349 -17.09 21.18 6.69
C SER A 349 -16.40 22.52 6.42
N PHE A 350 -17.17 23.61 6.31
CA PHE A 350 -16.63 24.98 6.37
C PHE A 350 -16.39 25.47 7.80
N SER A 351 -16.81 24.73 8.80
CA SER A 351 -16.61 25.06 10.21
C SER A 351 -15.65 24.07 10.84
N ALA A 352 -14.72 24.59 11.64
CA ALA A 352 -13.89 23.76 12.51
C ALA A 352 -14.72 23.01 13.57
N TYR A 353 -15.96 23.47 13.84
CA TYR A 353 -16.87 22.88 14.84
C TYR A 353 -18.13 22.35 14.13
N SER A 354 -18.03 21.18 13.51
CA SER A 354 -19.17 20.52 12.87
C SER A 354 -19.70 19.38 13.74
N GLU A 355 -21.00 19.43 14.02
CA GLU A 355 -21.66 18.33 14.74
C GLU A 355 -22.08 17.17 13.83
N ILE A 356 -22.16 17.42 12.52
CA ILE A 356 -22.68 16.45 11.54
C ILE A 356 -21.61 15.83 10.65
N ALA A 357 -20.47 16.50 10.46
CA ALA A 357 -19.42 16.00 9.58
C ALA A 357 -18.67 14.83 10.23
N ASP A 358 -18.48 13.76 9.47
CA ASP A 358 -17.81 12.54 9.87
C ASP A 358 -17.36 11.75 8.64
N CYS A 359 -16.14 11.96 8.19
CA CYS A 359 -15.57 11.29 7.02
C CYS A 359 -15.34 9.81 7.29
N THR A 360 -14.77 9.52 8.45
CA THR A 360 -14.27 8.19 8.82
C THR A 360 -15.31 7.25 9.41
N GLY A 361 -16.46 7.76 9.82
CA GLY A 361 -17.43 7.04 10.65
C GLY A 361 -17.05 7.00 12.15
N LEU A 362 -15.97 7.68 12.55
CA LEU A 362 -15.47 7.77 13.92
C LEU A 362 -15.40 9.21 14.44
N GLY A 363 -16.19 10.10 13.84
CA GLY A 363 -16.26 11.51 14.20
C GLY A 363 -15.12 12.36 13.66
N GLU A 364 -14.25 11.86 12.79
CA GLU A 364 -13.18 12.64 12.16
C GLU A 364 -13.64 13.19 10.81
N TYR A 365 -13.36 14.48 10.58
CA TYR A 365 -13.74 15.19 9.36
C TYR A 365 -12.72 16.26 8.98
N ILE A 366 -12.77 16.72 7.73
CA ILE A 366 -11.88 17.73 7.19
C ILE A 366 -12.56 19.10 7.26
N TYR A 367 -11.89 20.08 7.86
CA TYR A 367 -12.24 21.48 7.70
C TYR A 367 -11.62 22.00 6.40
N ALA A 368 -12.44 22.20 5.38
CA ALA A 368 -12.02 22.56 4.03
C ALA A 368 -11.56 24.04 3.94
N ALA A 369 -10.46 24.36 4.65
CA ALA A 369 -9.92 25.72 4.71
C ALA A 369 -9.35 26.19 3.36
N GLU A 370 -8.88 25.26 2.51
CA GLU A 370 -8.24 25.56 1.23
C GLU A 370 -9.22 25.53 0.04
N VAL A 371 -10.53 25.64 0.28
CA VAL A 371 -11.57 25.51 -0.74
C VAL A 371 -11.41 26.50 -1.90
N GLU A 372 -11.00 27.73 -1.64
CA GLU A 372 -10.79 28.73 -2.70
C GLU A 372 -9.61 28.36 -3.62
N ARG A 373 -8.56 27.75 -3.06
CA ARG A 373 -7.45 27.22 -3.84
C ARG A 373 -7.86 26.06 -4.72
N LEU A 374 -8.78 25.22 -4.24
CA LEU A 374 -9.35 24.12 -5.02
C LEU A 374 -10.25 24.62 -6.15
N LYS A 375 -11.05 25.66 -5.90
CA LYS A 375 -11.85 26.34 -6.93
C LYS A 375 -10.98 26.91 -8.05
N SER A 376 -9.84 27.51 -7.73
CA SER A 376 -8.92 28.03 -8.75
C SER A 376 -8.30 26.94 -9.64
N ARG A 377 -8.33 25.69 -9.20
CA ARG A 377 -7.95 24.49 -9.97
C ARG A 377 -9.12 23.84 -10.71
N GLY A 378 -10.33 24.43 -10.63
CA GLY A 378 -11.53 23.88 -11.27
C GLY A 378 -12.27 22.85 -10.44
N TYR A 379 -11.93 22.66 -9.15
CA TYR A 379 -12.66 21.74 -8.26
C TYR A 379 -13.65 22.47 -7.38
N PHE A 380 -14.88 21.94 -7.30
CA PHE A 380 -15.92 22.47 -6.43
C PHE A 380 -16.26 21.43 -5.37
N LEU A 381 -15.99 21.76 -4.11
CA LEU A 381 -16.33 20.92 -2.98
C LEU A 381 -17.76 21.21 -2.47
N LEU A 382 -18.51 20.16 -2.18
CA LEU A 382 -19.93 20.25 -1.74
C LEU A 382 -20.05 20.41 -0.21
N THR A 383 -19.31 21.34 0.37
CA THR A 383 -19.14 21.45 1.83
C THR A 383 -20.39 21.87 2.61
N GLU A 384 -21.39 22.47 1.94
CA GLU A 384 -22.67 22.92 2.56
C GLU A 384 -23.75 21.84 2.50
N GLU A 385 -23.57 20.82 1.70
CA GLU A 385 -24.55 19.76 1.50
C GLU A 385 -24.58 18.78 2.68
N LYS A 386 -25.71 18.07 2.84
CA LYS A 386 -25.85 16.99 3.83
C LYS A 386 -24.87 15.84 3.58
N LYS A 387 -24.51 15.61 2.32
CA LYS A 387 -23.50 14.69 1.85
C LYS A 387 -22.63 15.44 0.84
N ASP A 388 -21.33 15.29 0.91
CA ASP A 388 -20.40 16.14 0.17
C ASP A 388 -19.26 15.37 -0.52
N ASN A 389 -19.22 14.06 -0.36
CA ASN A 389 -18.25 13.22 -1.04
C ASN A 389 -18.81 11.83 -1.29
N ILE A 390 -18.17 11.10 -2.20
CA ILE A 390 -18.50 9.72 -2.50
C ILE A 390 -17.51 8.82 -1.77
N ARG A 391 -17.94 8.16 -0.71
CA ARG A 391 -17.22 7.02 -0.15
C ARG A 391 -17.36 5.86 -1.13
N CYS A 392 -16.22 5.35 -1.62
CA CYS A 392 -16.20 4.40 -2.72
C CYS A 392 -16.75 3.02 -2.28
N GLU A 393 -17.88 2.65 -2.82
CA GLU A 393 -18.58 1.39 -2.57
C GLU A 393 -19.01 0.72 -3.90
N GLY A 394 -18.21 0.90 -4.97
CA GLY A 394 -18.49 0.32 -6.28
C GLY A 394 -19.56 1.08 -7.11
N GLN A 395 -19.85 2.32 -6.78
CA GLN A 395 -20.87 3.10 -7.49
C GLN A 395 -20.51 3.27 -8.97
N ARG A 396 -21.56 3.28 -9.81
CA ARG A 396 -21.49 3.62 -11.23
C ARG A 396 -21.91 5.07 -11.40
N LEU A 397 -21.02 5.88 -11.96
CA LEU A 397 -21.26 7.27 -12.24
C LEU A 397 -21.34 7.45 -13.76
N SER A 398 -22.52 7.79 -14.27
CA SER A 398 -22.73 8.06 -15.70
C SER A 398 -22.20 9.44 -16.04
N PHE A 399 -21.45 9.52 -17.14
CA PHE A 399 -20.97 10.79 -17.64
C PHE A 399 -22.10 11.57 -18.31
N PRO A 400 -22.11 12.91 -18.21
CA PRO A 400 -23.04 13.74 -18.98
C PRO A 400 -22.80 13.53 -20.47
N LYS A 401 -23.81 13.83 -21.31
CA LYS A 401 -23.63 13.78 -22.76
C LYS A 401 -22.63 14.86 -23.18
N MET A 402 -21.45 14.43 -23.58
CA MET A 402 -20.36 15.25 -24.10
C MET A 402 -19.85 14.63 -25.40
N ASP A 403 -19.26 15.43 -26.29
CA ASP A 403 -18.92 14.96 -27.64
C ASP A 403 -17.80 13.89 -27.58
N GLU A 404 -16.70 14.12 -26.89
CA GLU A 404 -15.67 13.14 -26.60
C GLU A 404 -14.92 13.50 -25.32
N ILE A 405 -15.03 12.68 -24.30
CA ILE A 405 -14.27 12.86 -23.06
C ILE A 405 -12.87 12.25 -23.26
N LYS A 406 -11.83 13.06 -23.07
CA LYS A 406 -10.43 12.64 -23.21
C LYS A 406 -9.83 12.17 -21.90
N GLU A 407 -10.15 12.84 -20.81
CA GLU A 407 -9.61 12.55 -19.49
C GLU A 407 -10.68 12.74 -18.41
N VAL A 408 -10.57 11.94 -17.38
CA VAL A 408 -11.31 12.10 -16.12
C VAL A 408 -10.31 12.49 -15.05
N LYS A 409 -10.45 13.66 -14.45
CA LYS A 409 -9.67 14.09 -13.30
C LYS A 409 -10.48 13.90 -12.03
N LEU A 410 -9.87 13.27 -11.04
CA LEU A 410 -10.46 13.00 -9.74
C LEU A 410 -9.68 13.76 -8.67
N LEU A 411 -10.37 14.46 -7.80
CA LEU A 411 -9.84 14.90 -6.52
C LEU A 411 -10.26 13.85 -5.49
N ILE A 412 -9.29 13.12 -4.96
CA ILE A 412 -9.53 11.91 -4.18
C ILE A 412 -8.64 11.86 -2.94
N THR A 413 -9.12 11.27 -1.88
CA THR A 413 -8.33 11.06 -0.65
C THR A 413 -8.59 9.68 -0.07
N ALA A 414 -7.67 9.21 0.77
CA ALA A 414 -7.81 7.95 1.49
C ALA A 414 -7.62 8.16 2.99
N GLU A 415 -8.28 7.33 3.79
CA GLU A 415 -8.17 7.34 5.25
C GLU A 415 -7.71 5.98 5.78
N TRP A 416 -7.03 5.95 6.94
CA TRP A 416 -6.62 4.72 7.62
C TRP A 416 -5.59 3.87 6.87
N GLY A 417 -4.83 4.46 5.99
CA GLY A 417 -3.74 3.82 5.27
C GLY A 417 -3.71 4.11 3.78
N ASP A 418 -2.74 3.49 3.11
CA ASP A 418 -2.54 3.61 1.68
C ASP A 418 -3.26 2.47 0.97
N TYR A 419 -3.95 2.79 -0.14
CA TYR A 419 -4.74 1.82 -0.90
C TYR A 419 -4.37 1.85 -2.37
N GLU A 420 -4.19 0.68 -2.95
CA GLU A 420 -4.23 0.54 -4.40
C GLU A 420 -5.63 0.12 -4.83
N VAL A 421 -6.24 0.98 -5.62
CA VAL A 421 -7.62 0.83 -6.04
C VAL A 421 -7.76 0.83 -7.55
N ASN A 422 -8.77 0.14 -8.06
CA ASN A 422 -9.05 0.03 -9.48
C ASN A 422 -10.32 0.79 -9.84
N PHE A 423 -10.18 1.77 -10.74
CA PHE A 423 -11.30 2.39 -11.42
C PHE A 423 -11.54 1.69 -12.75
N ARG A 424 -12.80 1.51 -13.11
CA ARG A 424 -13.17 0.93 -14.40
C ARG A 424 -13.94 1.95 -15.23
N ILE A 425 -13.52 2.14 -16.47
CA ILE A 425 -14.20 3.01 -17.44
C ILE A 425 -15.00 2.13 -18.39
N MET A 426 -16.28 2.46 -18.57
CA MET A 426 -17.15 1.80 -19.53
C MET A 426 -17.29 2.66 -20.78
N TYR A 427 -17.26 2.04 -21.95
CA TYR A 427 -17.44 2.71 -23.24
C TYR A 427 -18.82 2.44 -23.84
N ALA A 428 -19.23 3.28 -24.80
CA ALA A 428 -20.57 3.26 -25.39
C ALA A 428 -20.93 1.94 -26.08
N ASP A 429 -19.94 1.16 -26.51
CA ASP A 429 -20.17 -0.16 -27.13
C ASP A 429 -20.61 -1.23 -26.11
N GLY A 430 -20.53 -0.94 -24.82
CA GLY A 430 -20.90 -1.83 -23.72
C GLY A 430 -20.01 -3.08 -23.57
N LYS A 431 -18.98 -3.24 -24.42
CA LYS A 431 -18.10 -4.40 -24.46
C LYS A 431 -16.72 -4.10 -23.93
N HIS A 432 -16.22 -2.88 -24.16
CA HIS A 432 -14.90 -2.48 -23.72
C HIS A 432 -14.93 -1.83 -22.34
N THR A 433 -13.96 -2.21 -21.52
CA THR A 433 -13.71 -1.61 -20.21
C THR A 433 -12.21 -1.36 -20.07
N ALA A 434 -11.83 -0.19 -19.59
CA ALA A 434 -10.45 0.09 -19.20
C ALA A 434 -10.33 0.09 -17.67
N ASN A 435 -9.40 -0.69 -17.15
CA ASN A 435 -9.05 -0.68 -15.74
C ASN A 435 -7.89 0.29 -15.51
N ARG A 436 -7.99 1.09 -14.46
CA ARG A 436 -6.94 2.00 -14.02
C ARG A 436 -6.63 1.77 -12.55
N SER A 437 -5.48 1.18 -12.27
CA SER A 437 -4.98 1.00 -10.91
C SER A 437 -4.28 2.26 -10.45
N LEU A 438 -4.62 2.73 -9.25
CA LEU A 438 -4.08 3.93 -8.62
C LEU A 438 -3.66 3.60 -7.19
N LEU A 439 -2.47 4.04 -6.81
CA LEU A 439 -2.04 4.04 -5.41
C LEU A 439 -2.43 5.38 -4.79
N LEU A 440 -3.24 5.33 -3.76
CA LEU A 440 -3.68 6.48 -2.98
C LEU A 440 -3.06 6.41 -1.60
N PHE A 441 -2.49 7.51 -1.15
CA PHE A 441 -1.89 7.61 0.18
C PHE A 441 -2.90 8.09 1.22
N ASP A 442 -2.68 7.68 2.47
CA ASP A 442 -3.45 8.20 3.61
C ASP A 442 -3.44 9.74 3.60
N TRP A 443 -4.57 10.34 3.94
CA TRP A 443 -4.72 11.80 3.94
C TRP A 443 -3.75 12.55 4.86
N SER A 444 -3.12 11.85 5.80
CA SER A 444 -2.13 12.41 6.72
C SER A 444 -0.71 12.50 6.11
N VAL A 445 -0.49 11.88 4.95
CA VAL A 445 0.83 11.85 4.32
C VAL A 445 1.03 13.09 3.46
N GLU A 446 2.04 13.88 3.79
CA GLU A 446 2.51 15.00 2.95
C GLU A 446 3.49 14.47 1.90
N GLU A 447 3.19 14.70 0.63
CA GLU A 447 4.05 14.34 -0.49
C GLU A 447 3.99 15.37 -1.60
N GLU A 448 5.06 15.42 -2.40
CA GLU A 448 5.12 16.29 -3.56
C GLU A 448 3.98 15.98 -4.53
N GLY A 449 3.27 17.02 -4.96
CA GLY A 449 2.12 16.91 -5.86
C GLY A 449 0.77 16.70 -5.17
N ARG A 450 0.72 16.37 -3.88
CA ARG A 450 -0.54 16.28 -3.14
C ARG A 450 -1.09 17.66 -2.82
N ILE A 451 -2.40 17.75 -2.73
CA ILE A 451 -3.13 19.00 -2.54
C ILE A 451 -3.60 19.09 -1.08
N PRO A 452 -3.14 20.07 -0.30
CA PRO A 452 -3.70 20.29 1.03
C PRO A 452 -5.16 20.75 0.92
N ILE A 453 -6.03 20.13 1.74
CA ILE A 453 -7.46 20.48 1.82
C ILE A 453 -7.73 21.33 3.06
N GLY A 454 -7.09 20.99 4.18
CA GLY A 454 -7.24 21.66 5.46
C GLY A 454 -7.03 20.74 6.66
N PRO A 455 -7.08 21.27 7.88
CA PRO A 455 -6.89 20.45 9.08
C PRO A 455 -8.06 19.49 9.30
N THR A 456 -7.80 18.36 9.98
CA THR A 456 -8.87 17.49 10.46
C THR A 456 -9.25 17.80 11.90
N TYR A 457 -10.52 17.59 12.20
CA TYR A 457 -11.10 17.67 13.53
C TYR A 457 -11.77 16.35 13.88
N LYS A 458 -11.79 16.03 15.16
CA LYS A 458 -12.41 14.80 15.65
C LYS A 458 -13.32 15.08 16.84
N ARG A 459 -14.48 14.42 16.87
CA ARG A 459 -15.38 14.40 18.03
C ARG A 459 -14.95 13.29 18.99
N ILE A 460 -14.58 13.68 20.20
CA ILE A 460 -14.16 12.76 21.25
C ILE A 460 -14.95 13.13 22.50
N ASN A 461 -15.79 12.22 22.99
CA ASN A 461 -16.62 12.41 24.20
C ASN A 461 -17.44 13.72 24.19
N GLY A 462 -18.04 14.05 23.03
CA GLY A 462 -18.85 15.27 22.86
C GLY A 462 -18.06 16.56 22.70
N LYS A 463 -16.73 16.50 22.69
CA LYS A 463 -15.86 17.65 22.39
C LYS A 463 -15.29 17.52 20.99
N ILE A 464 -15.10 18.65 20.33
CA ILE A 464 -14.45 18.74 19.03
C ILE A 464 -13.05 19.26 19.25
N GLU A 465 -12.08 18.50 18.82
CA GLU A 465 -10.65 18.80 18.95
C GLU A 465 -9.98 18.72 17.58
N LYS A 466 -9.00 19.61 17.35
CA LYS A 466 -8.14 19.54 16.17
C LYS A 466 -7.31 18.26 16.27
N PHE A 467 -7.37 17.43 15.23
CA PHE A 467 -6.73 16.12 15.26
C PHE A 467 -5.45 16.06 14.42
N ARG A 468 -5.45 16.71 13.25
CA ARG A 468 -4.27 16.84 12.38
C ARG A 468 -4.14 18.25 11.84
N GLU A 469 -2.90 18.67 11.55
CA GLU A 469 -2.62 20.00 11.00
C GLU A 469 -3.15 20.16 9.58
N THR A 470 -3.02 19.14 8.75
CA THR A 470 -3.45 19.18 7.35
C THR A 470 -3.85 17.77 6.88
N ALA A 471 -4.96 17.69 6.15
CA ALA A 471 -5.31 16.55 5.33
C ALA A 471 -4.97 16.87 3.87
N TYR A 472 -4.56 15.85 3.12
CA TYR A 472 -4.15 15.95 1.72
C TYR A 472 -5.05 15.11 0.83
N ALA A 473 -5.32 15.62 -0.38
CA ALA A 473 -5.93 14.87 -1.48
C ALA A 473 -4.94 14.70 -2.63
N GLU A 474 -5.25 13.79 -3.50
CA GLU A 474 -4.53 13.56 -4.75
C GLU A 474 -5.38 14.02 -5.93
N GLU A 475 -4.73 14.67 -6.90
CA GLU A 475 -5.29 14.90 -8.22
C GLU A 475 -4.86 13.75 -9.12
N VAL A 476 -5.82 12.96 -9.54
CA VAL A 476 -5.59 11.80 -10.38
C VAL A 476 -6.20 12.03 -11.75
N THR A 477 -5.40 11.87 -12.81
CA THR A 477 -5.86 11.97 -14.19
C THR A 477 -5.93 10.57 -14.82
N ILE A 478 -7.12 10.20 -15.29
CA ILE A 478 -7.36 8.97 -16.05
C ILE A 478 -7.55 9.35 -17.50
N SER A 479 -6.55 9.06 -18.34
CA SER A 479 -6.68 9.24 -19.80
C SER A 479 -7.54 8.15 -20.40
N LEU A 480 -8.47 8.52 -21.27
CA LEU A 480 -9.40 7.64 -21.93
C LEU A 480 -8.91 7.27 -23.34
N ASP A 481 -9.24 6.05 -23.77
CA ASP A 481 -8.83 5.55 -25.08
C ASP A 481 -9.93 5.84 -26.10
N SER A 482 -9.65 6.71 -27.06
CA SER A 482 -10.58 7.06 -28.15
C SER A 482 -10.84 5.93 -29.13
N GLY A 483 -10.03 4.86 -29.12
CA GLY A 483 -10.20 3.69 -29.99
C GLY A 483 -11.45 2.86 -29.70
N TYR A 484 -12.06 3.04 -28.52
CA TYR A 484 -13.27 2.30 -28.09
C TYR A 484 -14.56 3.15 -28.12
N GLY A 485 -14.49 4.36 -28.72
CA GLY A 485 -15.59 5.32 -28.72
C GLY A 485 -15.73 6.09 -27.40
N ASN A 486 -16.85 6.76 -27.21
CA ASN A 486 -17.07 7.61 -26.05
C ASN A 486 -17.16 6.79 -24.75
N ALA A 487 -16.45 7.23 -23.72
CA ALA A 487 -16.65 6.71 -22.38
C ALA A 487 -18.01 7.19 -21.82
N THR A 488 -18.74 6.28 -21.19
CA THR A 488 -20.11 6.54 -20.71
C THR A 488 -20.24 6.54 -19.21
N GLU A 489 -19.39 5.78 -18.52
CA GLU A 489 -19.44 5.64 -17.08
C GLU A 489 -18.04 5.43 -16.49
N ILE A 490 -17.88 5.85 -15.24
CA ILE A 490 -16.82 5.41 -14.37
C ILE A 490 -17.42 4.57 -13.24
N ILE A 491 -16.80 3.42 -12.96
CA ILE A 491 -17.14 2.58 -11.82
C ILE A 491 -16.06 2.79 -10.77
N LEU A 492 -16.45 3.27 -9.61
CA LEU A 492 -15.56 3.51 -8.49
C LEU A 492 -15.11 2.19 -7.85
N PRO A 493 -13.96 2.19 -7.16
CA PRO A 493 -13.51 1.02 -6.41
C PRO A 493 -14.47 0.69 -5.26
N GLU A 494 -14.50 -0.57 -4.87
CA GLU A 494 -15.17 -1.01 -3.64
C GLU A 494 -14.18 -0.89 -2.47
N CYS A 495 -13.88 0.33 -2.03
CA CYS A 495 -12.97 0.64 -0.93
C CYS A 495 -13.53 1.80 -0.10
N VAL A 496 -14.20 1.47 1.00
CA VAL A 496 -14.91 2.44 1.85
C VAL A 496 -14.02 3.50 2.51
N ASN A 497 -12.71 3.29 2.52
CA ASN A 497 -11.74 4.24 3.05
C ASN A 497 -11.20 5.21 1.99
N VAL A 498 -11.74 5.15 0.77
CA VAL A 498 -11.40 6.04 -0.32
C VAL A 498 -12.59 6.95 -0.62
N HIS A 499 -12.32 8.24 -0.74
CA HIS A 499 -13.33 9.27 -0.88
C HIS A 499 -13.07 10.13 -2.11
N VAL A 500 -14.02 10.18 -3.05
CA VAL A 500 -13.98 11.09 -4.19
C VAL A 500 -14.64 12.40 -3.76
N LEU A 501 -13.89 13.49 -3.82
CA LEU A 501 -14.31 14.83 -3.39
C LEU A 501 -14.84 15.68 -4.55
N ALA A 502 -14.29 15.48 -5.77
CA ALA A 502 -14.73 16.15 -6.99
C ALA A 502 -14.29 15.37 -8.22
N ILE A 503 -15.03 15.56 -9.33
CA ILE A 503 -14.72 14.98 -10.65
C ILE A 503 -14.77 16.09 -11.69
N GLN A 504 -13.75 16.12 -12.56
CA GLN A 504 -13.67 17.02 -13.71
C GLN A 504 -13.48 16.19 -14.98
N LEU A 505 -14.25 16.51 -16.00
CA LEU A 505 -14.18 15.87 -17.31
C LEU A 505 -13.51 16.80 -18.31
N ILE A 506 -12.55 16.30 -19.07
CA ILE A 506 -11.82 17.06 -20.07
C ILE A 506 -12.24 16.56 -21.45
N GLU A 507 -12.83 17.46 -22.24
CA GLU A 507 -13.22 17.16 -23.61
C GLU A 507 -12.04 17.28 -24.59
N ARG A 508 -12.13 16.50 -25.67
CA ARG A 508 -11.28 16.69 -26.84
C ARG A 508 -11.81 17.88 -27.65
N LYS A 509 -10.97 18.89 -27.87
CA LYS A 509 -11.26 19.91 -28.90
C LYS A 509 -10.67 19.42 -30.21
N GLU A 510 -11.46 19.50 -31.26
CA GLU A 510 -11.00 19.39 -32.64
C GLU A 510 -9.99 20.47 -33.02
#